data_3236cbbcb76d384bfa667ea70ee9a45a
#
_entry.id   3236cbbcb76d384bfa667ea70ee9a45a
#
_cell.length_a   1.000
_cell.length_b   1.000
_cell.length_c   1.000
_cell.angle_alpha   90.00
_cell.angle_beta   90.00
_cell.angle_gamma   90.00
#
_symmetry.space_group_name_H-M   'P 1'
#
loop_
_entity.id
_entity.type
_entity.pdbx_description
1 polymer ?
#
loop_
_entity_poly.entity_id
_entity_poly.type
_entity_poly.pdbx_seq_one_letter_code
_entity_poly.pdbx_strand_id
1 'polypeptide(L)'
;MGLAVLAVVLVAGYYGIDLTPLLGLDSPMAPTQTSSSYQPSAQEQELAKFSSVALRTTEETWDRIFAQSGKRYIPPKMVLYSGSTRTACGYGQAAMGPFYCPSDHKLYVDLSFYKDMQRKLGGGGDFALGYVLAHEVGHHVQTLLGISSQVQKLQSQVSPKEANRLSVKLELQADCLAGVWGHDMQRQGILEKGDLQEALRTATAIGDDRLQREAQGRVVPDSFTHGTSEQRYYWFKTGSTQVIRRCAIRLKTAPVRNRPKNKKSDGFFVWS
;
A
#
# COMPACT_ATOMS: atom_id res chain seq x y z
N MET A 1 -1.46 -41.86 16.60
CA MET A 1 -1.97 -40.62 17.20
C MET A 1 -3.49 -40.66 17.23
N GLY A 2 -4.13 -40.37 18.36
CA GLY A 2 -5.59 -40.35 18.46
C GLY A 2 -6.17 -39.11 17.78
N LEU A 3 -7.36 -39.20 17.20
CA LEU A 3 -8.10 -38.14 16.55
C LEU A 3 -8.18 -36.85 17.39
N ALA A 4 -8.26 -36.98 18.71
CA ALA A 4 -8.29 -35.86 19.68
C ALA A 4 -6.97 -35.06 19.67
N VAL A 5 -5.82 -35.73 19.60
CA VAL A 5 -4.49 -35.05 19.55
C VAL A 5 -4.33 -34.29 18.24
N LEU A 6 -4.79 -34.86 17.11
CA LEU A 6 -4.75 -34.21 15.82
C LEU A 6 -5.60 -32.94 15.81
N ALA A 7 -6.79 -33.00 16.42
CA ALA A 7 -7.67 -31.82 16.54
C ALA A 7 -7.05 -30.70 17.38
N VAL A 8 -6.39 -31.03 18.49
CA VAL A 8 -5.70 -30.03 19.33
C VAL A 8 -4.55 -29.37 18.58
N VAL A 9 -3.76 -30.15 17.82
CA VAL A 9 -2.65 -29.60 17.01
C VAL A 9 -3.16 -28.68 15.90
N LEU A 10 -4.24 -29.06 15.22
CA LEU A 10 -4.85 -28.22 14.17
C LEU A 10 -5.44 -26.93 14.72
N VAL A 11 -6.11 -26.98 15.88
CA VAL A 11 -6.66 -25.78 16.55
C VAL A 11 -5.54 -24.87 17.04
N ALA A 12 -4.50 -25.43 17.67
CA ALA A 12 -3.34 -24.65 18.11
C ALA A 12 -2.61 -24.00 16.93
N GLY A 13 -2.43 -24.72 15.80
CA GLY A 13 -1.84 -24.18 14.58
C GLY A 13 -2.67 -23.05 13.96
N TYR A 14 -4.00 -23.12 14.04
CA TYR A 14 -4.89 -22.04 13.63
C TYR A 14 -4.68 -20.75 14.45
N TYR A 15 -4.33 -20.88 15.73
CA TYR A 15 -4.00 -19.75 16.60
C TYR A 15 -2.50 -19.40 16.62
N GLY A 16 -1.69 -19.99 15.72
CA GLY A 16 -0.26 -19.73 15.60
C GLY A 16 0.60 -20.35 16.72
N ILE A 17 0.05 -21.29 17.48
CA ILE A 17 0.76 -22.01 18.54
C ILE A 17 1.28 -23.33 17.96
N ASP A 18 2.61 -23.47 17.87
CA ASP A 18 3.25 -24.71 17.45
C ASP A 18 3.42 -25.67 18.62
N LEU A 19 2.65 -26.76 18.63
CA LEU A 19 2.71 -27.82 19.65
C LEU A 19 3.53 -29.05 19.20
N THR A 20 4.17 -29.03 18.03
CA THR A 20 4.97 -30.13 17.51
C THR A 20 6.12 -30.54 18.45
N PRO A 21 6.83 -29.61 19.12
CA PRO A 21 7.87 -29.98 20.09
C PRO A 21 7.33 -30.76 21.31
N LEU A 22 6.10 -30.48 21.72
CA LEU A 22 5.47 -31.12 22.90
C LEU A 22 5.08 -32.59 22.63
N LEU A 23 4.97 -32.96 21.35
CA LEU A 23 4.56 -34.33 20.93
C LEU A 23 5.73 -35.26 20.69
N GLY A 24 6.97 -34.80 20.94
CA GLY A 24 8.18 -35.62 20.74
C GLY A 24 8.42 -36.03 19.27
N LEU A 25 7.90 -35.24 18.33
CA LEU A 25 8.07 -35.46 16.88
C LEU A 25 9.36 -34.81 16.35
N ASP A 26 10.25 -34.37 17.23
CA ASP A 26 11.59 -33.93 16.89
C ASP A 26 12.46 -35.13 16.50
N SER A 27 12.25 -35.66 15.33
CA SER A 27 13.33 -36.34 14.63
C SER A 27 14.29 -35.27 14.16
N PRO A 28 15.61 -35.37 14.42
CA PRO A 28 16.59 -34.50 13.84
C PRO A 28 16.70 -34.79 12.34
N MET A 29 15.74 -34.31 11.57
CA MET A 29 16.00 -34.08 10.15
C MET A 29 16.98 -32.92 10.11
N ALA A 30 18.25 -33.28 9.86
CA ALA A 30 19.24 -32.29 9.41
C ALA A 30 18.55 -31.38 8.38
N PRO A 31 18.70 -30.06 8.50
CA PRO A 31 18.18 -29.18 7.47
C PRO A 31 18.90 -29.52 6.17
N THR A 32 18.24 -30.29 5.30
CA THR A 32 18.61 -30.33 3.90
C THR A 32 18.31 -28.93 3.41
N GLN A 33 19.28 -28.02 3.55
CA GLN A 33 19.33 -26.78 2.80
C GLN A 33 19.48 -27.16 1.34
N THR A 34 18.39 -27.57 0.71
CA THR A 34 18.23 -27.29 -0.70
C THR A 34 18.01 -25.79 -0.80
N SER A 35 19.10 -25.05 -0.75
CA SER A 35 19.16 -23.74 -1.36
C SER A 35 19.04 -23.98 -2.86
N SER A 36 17.82 -24.23 -3.35
CA SER A 36 17.54 -23.94 -4.74
C SER A 36 17.80 -22.45 -4.85
N SER A 37 18.93 -22.08 -5.43
CA SER A 37 19.25 -20.69 -5.74
C SER A 37 18.11 -20.21 -6.64
N TYR A 38 17.16 -19.47 -6.06
CA TYR A 38 16.11 -18.84 -6.84
C TYR A 38 16.79 -18.02 -7.94
N GLN A 39 16.54 -18.40 -9.19
CA GLN A 39 17.02 -17.69 -10.36
C GLN A 39 15.83 -16.91 -10.92
N PRO A 40 15.82 -15.58 -10.78
CA PRO A 40 14.73 -14.78 -11.31
C PRO A 40 14.68 -14.92 -12.84
N SER A 41 13.47 -15.07 -13.37
CA SER A 41 13.24 -15.07 -14.81
C SER A 41 13.65 -13.74 -15.44
N ALA A 42 13.90 -13.71 -16.74
CA ALA A 42 14.22 -12.47 -17.45
C ALA A 42 13.15 -11.38 -17.21
N GLN A 43 11.87 -11.76 -17.18
CA GLN A 43 10.78 -10.83 -16.88
C GLN A 43 10.86 -10.28 -15.45
N GLU A 44 11.19 -11.08 -14.46
CA GLU A 44 11.35 -10.62 -13.08
C GLU A 44 12.57 -9.70 -12.93
N GLN A 45 13.64 -9.94 -13.71
CA GLN A 45 14.80 -9.05 -13.75
C GLN A 45 14.44 -7.67 -14.33
N GLU A 46 13.69 -7.63 -15.43
CA GLU A 46 13.20 -6.37 -16.01
C GLU A 46 12.28 -5.62 -15.04
N LEU A 47 11.37 -6.32 -14.34
CA LEU A 47 10.51 -5.73 -13.33
C LEU A 47 11.29 -5.17 -12.15
N ALA A 48 12.30 -5.91 -11.67
CA ALA A 48 13.17 -5.45 -10.59
C ALA A 48 13.92 -4.17 -11.01
N LYS A 49 14.43 -4.13 -12.24
CA LYS A 49 15.08 -2.95 -12.81
C LYS A 49 14.11 -1.77 -12.92
N PHE A 50 12.93 -1.98 -13.51
CA PHE A 50 11.90 -0.95 -13.61
C PHE A 50 11.49 -0.42 -12.22
N SER A 51 11.20 -1.32 -11.26
CA SER A 51 10.83 -0.94 -9.89
C SER A 51 11.92 -0.11 -9.22
N SER A 52 13.18 -0.44 -9.44
CA SER A 52 14.32 0.32 -8.89
C SER A 52 14.42 1.72 -9.49
N VAL A 53 14.19 1.86 -10.79
CA VAL A 53 14.17 3.16 -11.49
C VAL A 53 12.97 3.98 -11.00
N ALA A 54 11.78 3.39 -10.94
CA ALA A 54 10.58 4.07 -10.47
C ALA A 54 10.75 4.56 -9.02
N LEU A 55 11.30 3.72 -8.11
CA LEU A 55 11.60 4.13 -6.74
C LEU A 55 12.59 5.31 -6.73
N ARG A 56 13.66 5.26 -7.51
CA ARG A 56 14.65 6.33 -7.60
C ARG A 56 14.02 7.66 -8.02
N THR A 57 13.14 7.66 -9.01
CA THR A 57 12.44 8.88 -9.44
C THR A 57 11.49 9.43 -8.38
N THR A 58 10.87 8.56 -7.56
CA THR A 58 10.09 9.02 -6.39
C THR A 58 10.99 9.65 -5.33
N GLU A 59 12.17 9.08 -5.07
CA GLU A 59 13.15 9.65 -4.12
C GLU A 59 13.56 11.06 -4.54
N GLU A 60 13.93 11.26 -5.80
CA GLU A 60 14.32 12.57 -6.33
C GLU A 60 13.20 13.60 -6.23
N THR A 61 11.97 13.19 -6.50
CA THR A 61 10.77 14.04 -6.37
C THR A 61 10.58 14.47 -4.93
N TRP A 62 10.58 13.52 -3.98
CA TRP A 62 10.28 13.80 -2.58
C TRP A 62 11.43 14.49 -1.86
N ASP A 63 12.69 14.17 -2.18
CA ASP A 63 13.85 14.88 -1.61
C ASP A 63 13.78 16.38 -1.93
N ARG A 64 13.51 16.72 -3.18
CA ARG A 64 13.34 18.12 -3.61
C ARG A 64 12.16 18.80 -2.91
N ILE A 65 10.99 18.14 -2.78
CA ILE A 65 9.80 18.71 -2.15
C ILE A 65 10.03 18.92 -0.64
N PHE A 66 10.66 17.97 0.04
CA PHE A 66 10.98 18.09 1.46
C PHE A 66 12.00 19.19 1.70
N ALA A 67 13.05 19.27 0.86
CA ALA A 67 14.06 20.34 0.95
C ALA A 67 13.45 21.74 0.77
N GLN A 68 12.48 21.92 -0.15
CA GLN A 68 11.74 23.18 -0.31
C GLN A 68 10.96 23.59 0.95
N SER A 69 10.62 22.63 1.80
CA SER A 69 9.91 22.85 3.07
C SER A 69 10.87 22.88 4.28
N GLY A 70 12.18 22.93 4.05
CA GLY A 70 13.20 22.89 5.11
C GLY A 70 13.26 21.55 5.85
N LYS A 71 12.73 20.48 5.26
CA LYS A 71 12.70 19.13 5.85
C LYS A 71 13.64 18.19 5.09
N ARG A 72 14.07 17.14 5.75
CA ARG A 72 14.85 16.07 5.13
C ARG A 72 13.93 14.90 4.78
N TYR A 73 13.99 14.44 3.54
CA TYR A 73 13.40 13.17 3.13
C TYR A 73 14.30 12.01 3.53
N ILE A 74 13.72 10.92 4.00
CA ILE A 74 14.42 9.66 4.29
C ILE A 74 13.77 8.62 3.38
N PRO A 75 14.45 8.13 2.33
CA PRO A 75 13.84 7.21 1.38
C PRO A 75 13.51 5.85 2.02
N PRO A 76 12.44 5.18 1.60
CA PRO A 76 12.14 3.83 2.04
C PRO A 76 13.09 2.83 1.35
N LYS A 77 13.30 1.67 1.97
CA LYS A 77 13.96 0.55 1.29
C LYS A 77 12.94 -0.29 0.56
N MET A 78 13.28 -0.80 -0.63
CA MET A 78 12.44 -1.75 -1.35
C MET A 78 12.95 -3.17 -1.16
N VAL A 79 12.02 -4.09 -0.93
CA VAL A 79 12.25 -5.54 -0.86
C VAL A 79 11.48 -6.19 -2.00
N LEU A 80 12.21 -6.80 -2.92
CA LEU A 80 11.65 -7.59 -4.00
C LEU A 80 11.56 -9.05 -3.55
N TYR A 81 10.42 -9.70 -3.80
CA TYR A 81 10.21 -11.10 -3.43
C TYR A 81 9.30 -11.79 -4.46
N SER A 82 9.16 -13.10 -4.38
CA SER A 82 8.21 -13.88 -5.17
C SER A 82 7.40 -14.80 -4.26
N GLY A 83 6.08 -14.69 -4.34
CA GLY A 83 5.11 -15.52 -3.62
C GLY A 83 4.78 -15.01 -2.22
N SER A 84 5.69 -15.10 -1.25
CA SER A 84 5.46 -14.64 0.12
C SER A 84 6.72 -14.15 0.80
N THR A 85 6.56 -13.23 1.76
CA THR A 85 7.67 -12.70 2.57
C THR A 85 7.21 -12.34 3.98
N ARG A 86 8.13 -12.38 4.95
CA ARG A 86 7.88 -11.88 6.30
C ARG A 86 8.24 -10.40 6.37
N THR A 87 7.38 -9.62 7.04
CA THR A 87 7.59 -8.19 7.25
C THR A 87 7.31 -7.83 8.72
N ALA A 88 7.69 -6.63 9.14
CA ALA A 88 7.31 -6.13 10.47
C ALA A 88 5.79 -5.85 10.60
N CYS A 89 5.05 -5.82 9.50
CA CYS A 89 3.58 -5.65 9.48
C CYS A 89 2.82 -6.98 9.33
N GLY A 90 3.51 -8.13 9.33
CA GLY A 90 2.93 -9.44 9.15
C GLY A 90 3.42 -10.15 7.88
N TYR A 91 2.66 -11.13 7.41
CA TYR A 91 2.97 -11.90 6.22
C TYR A 91 2.50 -11.18 4.96
N GLY A 92 3.43 -10.85 4.06
CA GLY A 92 3.13 -10.39 2.70
C GLY A 92 2.91 -11.58 1.77
N GLN A 93 1.84 -11.54 0.96
CA GLN A 93 1.50 -12.57 -0.01
C GLN A 93 1.28 -11.94 -1.40
N ALA A 94 1.53 -12.70 -2.46
CA ALA A 94 1.35 -12.28 -3.84
C ALA A 94 -0.03 -11.62 -4.13
N ALA A 95 -1.08 -12.15 -3.50
CA ALA A 95 -2.44 -11.62 -3.67
C ALA A 95 -2.65 -10.19 -3.14
N MET A 96 -1.74 -9.68 -2.30
CA MET A 96 -1.82 -8.34 -1.72
C MET A 96 -1.30 -7.25 -2.66
N GLY A 97 -0.52 -7.63 -3.69
CA GLY A 97 0.21 -6.67 -4.53
C GLY A 97 1.37 -6.00 -3.80
N PRO A 98 1.97 -4.96 -4.40
CA PRO A 98 2.93 -4.10 -3.72
C PRO A 98 2.28 -3.44 -2.49
N PHE A 99 3.04 -3.27 -1.40
CA PHE A 99 2.57 -2.57 -0.20
C PHE A 99 3.71 -1.92 0.57
N TYR A 100 3.38 -0.88 1.31
CA TYR A 100 4.28 -0.23 2.25
C TYR A 100 4.00 -0.72 3.69
N CYS A 101 5.07 -1.06 4.42
CA CYS A 101 4.97 -1.39 5.84
C CYS A 101 5.48 -0.20 6.70
N PRO A 102 4.62 0.47 7.47
CA PRO A 102 5.02 1.61 8.29
C PRO A 102 5.89 1.22 9.49
N SER A 103 5.88 -0.05 9.91
CA SER A 103 6.65 -0.52 11.07
C SER A 103 8.15 -0.67 10.77
N ASP A 104 8.54 -0.93 9.53
CA ASP A 104 9.94 -1.07 9.12
C ASP A 104 10.36 -0.10 8.00
N HIS A 105 9.45 0.75 7.55
CA HIS A 105 9.66 1.76 6.51
C HIS A 105 10.13 1.16 5.18
N LYS A 106 9.56 0.01 4.80
CA LYS A 106 9.92 -0.68 3.56
C LYS A 106 8.73 -0.80 2.62
N LEU A 107 9.04 -0.73 1.33
CA LEU A 107 8.17 -1.16 0.25
C LEU A 107 8.43 -2.63 -0.04
N TYR A 108 7.37 -3.41 -0.18
CA TYR A 108 7.42 -4.81 -0.55
C TYR A 108 6.76 -5.00 -1.90
N VAL A 109 7.47 -5.62 -2.83
CA VAL A 109 7.00 -5.80 -4.22
C VAL A 109 7.14 -7.27 -4.59
N ASP A 110 6.01 -7.92 -4.82
CA ASP A 110 5.97 -9.26 -5.36
C ASP A 110 6.15 -9.23 -6.88
N LEU A 111 7.23 -9.82 -7.37
CA LEU A 111 7.54 -9.85 -8.80
C LEU A 111 6.52 -10.70 -9.60
N SER A 112 5.81 -11.63 -8.96
CA SER A 112 4.74 -12.41 -9.61
C SER A 112 3.46 -11.59 -9.80
N PHE A 113 3.23 -10.56 -9.00
CA PHE A 113 2.05 -9.70 -9.05
C PHE A 113 1.89 -8.97 -10.39
N TYR A 114 2.99 -8.63 -11.05
CA TYR A 114 2.92 -7.93 -12.34
C TYR A 114 2.18 -8.74 -13.42
N LYS A 115 2.39 -10.05 -13.47
CA LYS A 115 1.66 -10.92 -14.39
C LYS A 115 0.17 -10.91 -14.13
N ASP A 116 -0.20 -10.86 -12.85
CA ASP A 116 -1.60 -10.77 -12.44
C ASP A 116 -2.19 -9.40 -12.73
N MET A 117 -1.42 -8.34 -12.51
CA MET A 117 -1.82 -6.97 -12.83
C MET A 117 -2.09 -6.80 -14.32
N GLN A 118 -1.19 -7.25 -15.19
CA GLN A 118 -1.40 -7.21 -16.65
C GLN A 118 -2.66 -7.95 -17.08
N ARG A 119 -2.92 -9.13 -16.51
CA ARG A 119 -4.12 -9.92 -16.83
C ARG A 119 -5.42 -9.30 -16.33
N LYS A 120 -5.42 -8.77 -15.11
CA LYS A 120 -6.62 -8.25 -14.43
C LYS A 120 -6.97 -6.81 -14.83
N LEU A 121 -5.96 -5.99 -15.13
CA LEU A 121 -6.15 -4.57 -15.44
C LEU A 121 -6.20 -4.27 -16.95
N GLY A 122 -6.31 -5.30 -17.79
CA GLY A 122 -6.47 -5.12 -19.24
C GLY A 122 -5.22 -4.67 -19.97
N GLY A 123 -4.05 -5.18 -19.57
CA GLY A 123 -2.77 -4.90 -20.21
C GLY A 123 -2.17 -3.56 -19.78
N GLY A 124 -2.17 -3.28 -18.48
CA GLY A 124 -1.44 -2.15 -17.93
C GLY A 124 0.01 -2.17 -18.39
N GLY A 125 0.49 -1.08 -18.98
CA GLY A 125 1.89 -0.91 -19.36
C GLY A 125 2.78 -0.69 -18.15
N ASP A 126 4.01 -0.30 -18.39
CA ASP A 126 5.00 -0.11 -17.32
C ASP A 126 4.61 0.98 -16.34
N PHE A 127 3.88 2.01 -16.80
CA PHE A 127 3.49 3.12 -15.95
C PHE A 127 2.38 2.77 -14.94
N ALA A 128 1.59 1.70 -15.16
CA ALA A 128 0.67 1.17 -14.15
C ALA A 128 1.42 0.73 -12.89
N LEU A 129 2.53 0.01 -13.04
CA LEU A 129 3.39 -0.37 -11.90
C LEU A 129 4.04 0.87 -11.28
N GLY A 130 4.50 1.82 -12.08
CA GLY A 130 5.04 3.10 -11.60
C GLY A 130 4.05 3.84 -10.69
N TYR A 131 2.77 3.92 -11.10
CA TYR A 131 1.71 4.50 -10.28
C TYR A 131 1.53 3.75 -8.93
N VAL A 132 1.48 2.42 -8.96
CA VAL A 132 1.31 1.64 -7.72
C VAL A 132 2.50 1.87 -6.78
N LEU A 133 3.73 1.83 -7.28
CA LEU A 133 4.92 2.11 -6.46
C LEU A 133 4.91 3.54 -5.90
N ALA A 134 4.51 4.53 -6.69
CA ALA A 134 4.40 5.91 -6.22
C ALA A 134 3.29 6.09 -5.17
N HIS A 135 2.22 5.30 -5.25
CA HIS A 135 1.17 5.23 -4.23
C HIS A 135 1.72 4.69 -2.89
N GLU A 136 2.47 3.58 -2.93
CA GLU A 136 3.12 3.03 -1.73
C GLU A 136 4.15 4.00 -1.12
N VAL A 137 4.90 4.73 -1.96
CA VAL A 137 5.76 5.82 -1.49
C VAL A 137 4.92 6.97 -0.90
N GLY A 138 3.71 7.21 -1.40
CA GLY A 138 2.74 8.13 -0.79
C GLY A 138 2.43 7.76 0.67
N HIS A 139 2.22 6.47 0.98
CA HIS A 139 2.07 5.99 2.36
C HIS A 139 3.34 6.20 3.20
N HIS A 140 4.51 6.03 2.60
CA HIS A 140 5.76 6.35 3.28
C HIS A 140 5.86 7.84 3.63
N VAL A 141 5.52 8.72 2.69
CA VAL A 141 5.46 10.18 2.93
C VAL A 141 4.47 10.51 4.05
N GLN A 142 3.30 9.90 4.08
CA GLN A 142 2.32 10.05 5.17
C GLN A 142 2.90 9.63 6.52
N THR A 143 3.71 8.57 6.54
CA THR A 143 4.39 8.11 7.76
C THR A 143 5.42 9.13 8.22
N LEU A 144 6.26 9.64 7.33
CA LEU A 144 7.26 10.68 7.65
C LEU A 144 6.63 11.97 8.15
N LEU A 145 5.43 12.31 7.68
CA LEU A 145 4.67 13.49 8.10
C LEU A 145 3.82 13.26 9.36
N GLY A 146 3.80 12.04 9.92
CA GLY A 146 3.00 11.69 11.10
C GLY A 146 1.50 11.53 10.82
N ILE A 147 1.08 11.59 9.55
CA ILE A 147 -0.34 11.47 9.15
C ILE A 147 -0.86 10.06 9.45
N SER A 148 -0.10 9.01 9.11
CA SER A 148 -0.48 7.61 9.35
C SER A 148 -0.73 7.34 10.83
N SER A 149 0.15 7.79 11.71
CA SER A 149 0.01 7.62 13.17
C SER A 149 -1.21 8.38 13.71
N GLN A 150 -1.50 9.56 13.19
CA GLN A 150 -2.68 10.32 13.58
C GLN A 150 -3.97 9.64 13.12
N VAL A 151 -4.02 9.12 11.90
CA VAL A 151 -5.18 8.36 11.39
C VAL A 151 -5.40 7.12 12.25
N GLN A 152 -4.36 6.35 12.53
CA GLN A 152 -4.44 5.17 13.39
C GLN A 152 -4.99 5.49 14.79
N LYS A 153 -4.52 6.60 15.39
CA LYS A 153 -5.04 7.07 16.68
C LYS A 153 -6.52 7.46 16.60
N LEU A 154 -6.97 8.07 15.53
CA LEU A 154 -8.38 8.40 15.33
C LEU A 154 -9.22 7.14 15.12
N GLN A 155 -8.74 6.18 14.32
CA GLN A 155 -9.42 4.93 14.05
C GLN A 155 -9.68 4.11 15.32
N SER A 156 -8.74 4.10 16.28
CA SER A 156 -8.92 3.42 17.57
C SER A 156 -10.00 4.03 18.48
N GLN A 157 -10.54 5.20 18.13
CA GLN A 157 -11.49 5.97 18.93
C GLN A 157 -12.89 6.09 18.31
N VAL A 158 -13.12 5.49 17.16
CA VAL A 158 -14.36 5.63 16.39
C VAL A 158 -14.98 4.28 16.06
N SER A 159 -16.19 4.28 15.49
CA SER A 159 -16.83 3.05 15.02
C SER A 159 -16.07 2.44 13.82
N PRO A 160 -16.21 1.13 13.54
CA PRO A 160 -15.59 0.49 12.37
C PRO A 160 -15.92 1.21 11.05
N LYS A 161 -17.15 1.67 10.87
CA LYS A 161 -17.56 2.44 9.70
C LYS A 161 -16.79 3.76 9.56
N GLU A 162 -16.60 4.49 10.64
CA GLU A 162 -15.81 5.73 10.63
C GLU A 162 -14.32 5.44 10.48
N ALA A 163 -13.82 4.34 11.04
CA ALA A 163 -12.44 3.88 10.84
C ALA A 163 -12.19 3.58 9.34
N ASN A 164 -13.10 2.89 8.65
CA ASN A 164 -13.02 2.66 7.21
C ASN A 164 -12.99 3.98 6.41
N ARG A 165 -13.82 4.96 6.80
CA ARG A 165 -13.80 6.28 6.15
C ARG A 165 -12.47 7.03 6.34
N LEU A 166 -11.79 6.83 7.47
CA LEU A 166 -10.46 7.37 7.71
C LEU A 166 -9.42 6.66 6.85
N SER A 167 -9.53 5.32 6.67
CA SER A 167 -8.71 4.57 5.73
C SER A 167 -8.86 5.12 4.32
N VAL A 168 -10.09 5.25 3.82
CA VAL A 168 -10.36 5.83 2.48
C VAL A 168 -9.68 7.19 2.32
N LYS A 169 -9.72 8.06 3.32
CA LYS A 169 -9.04 9.36 3.23
C LYS A 169 -7.53 9.23 3.11
N LEU A 170 -6.93 8.30 3.84
CA LEU A 170 -5.50 8.04 3.78
C LEU A 170 -5.09 7.53 2.39
N GLU A 171 -5.85 6.60 1.84
CA GLU A 171 -5.64 6.04 0.50
C GLU A 171 -5.75 7.08 -0.61
N LEU A 172 -6.81 7.89 -0.57
CA LEU A 172 -7.02 8.95 -1.56
C LEU A 172 -5.93 10.02 -1.50
N GLN A 173 -5.37 10.29 -0.32
CA GLN A 173 -4.20 11.15 -0.21
C GLN A 173 -2.97 10.49 -0.83
N ALA A 174 -2.76 9.18 -0.65
CA ALA A 174 -1.65 8.47 -1.30
C ALA A 174 -1.79 8.51 -2.83
N ASP A 175 -3.02 8.37 -3.38
CA ASP A 175 -3.27 8.58 -4.80
C ASP A 175 -2.88 9.99 -5.28
N CYS A 176 -3.23 11.01 -4.50
CA CYS A 176 -2.83 12.39 -4.82
C CYS A 176 -1.31 12.57 -4.79
N LEU A 177 -0.62 12.01 -3.81
CA LEU A 177 0.84 12.06 -3.69
C LEU A 177 1.51 11.31 -4.85
N ALA A 178 0.96 10.19 -5.29
CA ALA A 178 1.37 9.51 -6.52
C ALA A 178 1.19 10.40 -7.76
N GLY A 179 0.08 11.15 -7.81
CA GLY A 179 -0.15 12.14 -8.86
C GLY A 179 0.89 13.26 -8.88
N VAL A 180 1.36 13.73 -7.71
CA VAL A 180 2.45 14.71 -7.60
C VAL A 180 3.74 14.18 -8.22
N TRP A 181 4.09 12.91 -7.97
CA TRP A 181 5.21 12.26 -8.65
C TRP A 181 4.99 12.21 -10.18
N GLY A 182 3.80 11.78 -10.64
CA GLY A 182 3.47 11.75 -12.07
C GLY A 182 3.59 13.14 -12.73
N HIS A 183 3.17 14.21 -12.06
CA HIS A 183 3.37 15.58 -12.53
C HIS A 183 4.85 15.93 -12.69
N ASP A 184 5.67 15.52 -11.74
CA ASP A 184 7.10 15.76 -11.81
C ASP A 184 7.78 15.01 -12.94
N MET A 185 7.40 13.75 -13.17
CA MET A 185 7.87 12.96 -14.31
C MET A 185 7.49 13.61 -15.64
N GLN A 186 6.27 14.13 -15.74
CA GLN A 186 5.83 14.88 -16.92
C GLN A 186 6.66 16.13 -17.15
N ARG A 187 6.93 16.90 -16.10
CA ARG A 187 7.76 18.10 -16.19
C ARG A 187 9.19 17.83 -16.64
N GLN A 188 9.73 16.68 -16.27
CA GLN A 188 11.08 16.25 -16.66
C GLN A 188 11.13 15.63 -18.05
N GLY A 189 9.99 15.48 -18.73
CA GLY A 189 9.91 14.87 -20.06
C GLY A 189 10.18 13.35 -20.05
N ILE A 190 10.02 12.70 -18.91
CA ILE A 190 10.25 11.26 -18.74
C ILE A 190 9.04 10.45 -19.23
N LEU A 191 7.83 11.01 -19.09
CA LEU A 191 6.60 10.33 -19.49
C LEU A 191 6.42 10.29 -20.99
N GLU A 192 5.97 9.15 -21.48
CA GLU A 192 5.50 8.96 -22.83
C GLU A 192 4.02 9.38 -22.99
N LYS A 193 3.61 9.53 -24.24
CA LYS A 193 2.21 9.83 -24.53
C LYS A 193 1.31 8.67 -24.12
N GLY A 194 0.47 8.88 -23.12
CA GLY A 194 -0.48 7.88 -22.66
C GLY A 194 -0.24 7.39 -21.22
N ASP A 195 0.96 7.59 -20.67
CA ASP A 195 1.34 7.10 -19.33
C ASP A 195 0.41 7.60 -18.21
N LEU A 196 0.10 8.90 -18.18
CA LEU A 196 -0.84 9.44 -17.20
C LEU A 196 -2.24 8.85 -17.35
N GLN A 197 -2.68 8.59 -18.59
CA GLN A 197 -3.97 7.92 -18.84
C GLN A 197 -3.94 6.47 -18.36
N GLU A 198 -2.80 5.81 -18.48
CA GLU A 198 -2.61 4.46 -17.96
C GLU A 198 -2.70 4.44 -16.44
N ALA A 199 -2.00 5.31 -15.74
CA ALA A 199 -2.11 5.46 -14.29
C ALA A 199 -3.56 5.74 -13.85
N LEU A 200 -4.27 6.62 -14.55
CA LEU A 200 -5.68 6.93 -14.29
C LEU A 200 -6.59 5.71 -14.48
N ARG A 201 -6.36 4.89 -15.53
CA ARG A 201 -7.09 3.63 -15.73
C ARG A 201 -6.80 2.65 -14.61
N THR A 202 -5.54 2.53 -14.18
CA THR A 202 -5.13 1.67 -13.08
C THR A 202 -5.79 2.08 -11.77
N ALA A 203 -5.74 3.37 -11.41
CA ALA A 203 -6.42 3.92 -10.24
C ALA A 203 -7.92 3.59 -10.23
N THR A 204 -8.57 3.72 -11.41
CA THR A 204 -9.99 3.37 -11.59
C THR A 204 -10.24 1.87 -11.42
N ALA A 205 -9.33 1.02 -11.93
CA ALA A 205 -9.49 -0.43 -11.93
C ALA A 205 -9.41 -1.06 -10.54
N ILE A 206 -8.75 -0.40 -9.59
CA ILE A 206 -8.53 -0.90 -8.22
C ILE A 206 -9.39 -0.19 -7.17
N GLY A 207 -10.47 0.49 -7.57
CA GLY A 207 -11.45 1.04 -6.63
C GLY A 207 -12.32 -0.05 -5.98
N ASP A 208 -12.66 0.14 -4.69
CA ASP A 208 -13.44 -0.83 -3.91
C ASP A 208 -14.79 -1.16 -4.54
N ASP A 209 -15.46 -0.18 -5.16
CA ASP A 209 -16.73 -0.34 -5.82
C ASP A 209 -16.67 -1.28 -7.03
N ARG A 210 -15.58 -1.23 -7.78
CA ARG A 210 -15.34 -2.13 -8.91
C ARG A 210 -14.96 -3.52 -8.42
N LEU A 211 -13.95 -3.61 -7.52
CA LEU A 211 -13.47 -4.89 -7.01
C LEU A 211 -14.58 -5.68 -6.30
N GLN A 212 -15.43 -5.01 -5.50
CA GLN A 212 -16.56 -5.66 -4.84
C GLN A 212 -17.62 -6.14 -5.83
N ARG A 213 -17.93 -5.34 -6.87
CA ARG A 213 -18.89 -5.73 -7.91
C ARG A 213 -18.39 -6.95 -8.68
N GLU A 214 -17.11 -7.00 -9.03
CA GLU A 214 -16.48 -8.14 -9.72
C GLU A 214 -16.44 -9.40 -8.85
N ALA A 215 -16.11 -9.25 -7.55
CA ALA A 215 -15.95 -10.39 -6.64
C ALA A 215 -17.28 -10.97 -6.12
N GLN A 216 -18.29 -10.13 -5.87
CA GLN A 216 -19.52 -10.53 -5.16
C GLN A 216 -20.82 -9.97 -5.76
N GLY A 217 -20.78 -9.33 -6.92
CA GLY A 217 -21.93 -8.83 -7.67
C GLY A 217 -22.63 -7.62 -7.02
N ARG A 218 -22.20 -7.16 -5.86
CA ARG A 218 -22.79 -6.03 -5.12
C ARG A 218 -21.74 -5.14 -4.50
N VAL A 219 -22.13 -3.91 -4.20
CA VAL A 219 -21.27 -2.89 -3.59
C VAL A 219 -21.76 -2.55 -2.19
N VAL A 220 -20.85 -2.49 -1.21
CA VAL A 220 -21.14 -2.16 0.20
C VAL A 220 -20.28 -0.96 0.61
N PRO A 221 -20.73 0.29 0.40
CA PRO A 221 -19.88 1.48 0.60
C PRO A 221 -19.33 1.65 2.01
N ASP A 222 -20.02 1.17 3.04
CA ASP A 222 -19.56 1.27 4.43
C ASP A 222 -18.36 0.33 4.75
N SER A 223 -18.07 -0.63 3.87
CA SER A 223 -16.91 -1.52 3.98
C SER A 223 -15.71 -1.07 3.15
N PHE A 224 -15.80 0.05 2.45
CA PHE A 224 -14.68 0.56 1.65
C PHE A 224 -13.52 0.96 2.55
N THR A 225 -12.33 0.58 2.13
CA THR A 225 -11.07 0.94 2.78
C THR A 225 -10.14 1.73 1.87
N HIS A 226 -10.32 1.64 0.54
CA HIS A 226 -9.50 2.32 -0.47
C HIS A 226 -10.24 3.42 -1.24
N GLY A 227 -11.58 3.40 -1.21
CA GLY A 227 -12.40 4.37 -1.91
C GLY A 227 -12.91 3.89 -3.27
N THR A 228 -13.79 4.69 -3.89
CA THR A 228 -14.37 4.36 -5.20
C THR A 228 -13.39 4.62 -6.33
N SER A 229 -13.60 3.94 -7.45
CA SER A 229 -12.88 4.17 -8.72
C SER A 229 -12.85 5.66 -9.10
N GLU A 230 -13.99 6.36 -8.97
CA GLU A 230 -14.09 7.79 -9.27
C GLU A 230 -13.26 8.66 -8.31
N GLN A 231 -13.29 8.34 -7.01
CA GLN A 231 -12.49 9.05 -6.00
C GLN A 231 -10.99 8.87 -6.25
N ARG A 232 -10.51 7.66 -6.49
CA ARG A 232 -9.11 7.36 -6.77
C ARG A 232 -8.62 8.07 -8.03
N TYR A 233 -9.40 8.02 -9.11
CA TYR A 233 -9.15 8.80 -10.34
C TYR A 233 -9.02 10.30 -10.05
N TYR A 234 -10.00 10.85 -9.33
CA TYR A 234 -10.04 12.30 -9.03
C TYR A 234 -8.80 12.75 -8.24
N TRP A 235 -8.42 11.99 -7.22
CA TRP A 235 -7.28 12.35 -6.37
C TRP A 235 -5.94 12.21 -7.06
N PHE A 236 -5.72 11.13 -7.81
CA PHE A 236 -4.52 11.02 -8.63
C PHE A 236 -4.43 12.15 -9.66
N LYS A 237 -5.52 12.42 -10.39
CA LYS A 237 -5.58 13.54 -11.34
C LYS A 237 -5.33 14.89 -10.66
N THR A 238 -5.82 15.09 -9.45
CA THR A 238 -5.57 16.32 -8.68
C THR A 238 -4.09 16.52 -8.41
N GLY A 239 -3.39 15.48 -7.99
CA GLY A 239 -1.94 15.52 -7.79
C GLY A 239 -1.16 15.75 -9.08
N SER A 240 -1.59 15.12 -10.19
CA SER A 240 -0.90 15.22 -11.48
C SER A 240 -1.06 16.54 -12.22
N THR A 241 -2.04 17.36 -11.82
CA THR A 241 -2.32 18.64 -12.49
C THR A 241 -2.06 19.86 -11.61
N GLN A 242 -1.81 19.70 -10.31
CA GLN A 242 -1.84 20.80 -9.36
C GLN A 242 -0.75 20.69 -8.29
N VAL A 243 -0.57 21.78 -7.54
CA VAL A 243 0.41 21.86 -6.46
C VAL A 243 0.02 20.95 -5.29
N ILE A 244 1.00 20.29 -4.68
CA ILE A 244 0.90 19.38 -3.52
C ILE A 244 -0.04 19.85 -2.40
N ARG A 245 -0.21 21.16 -2.21
CA ARG A 245 -1.12 21.75 -1.19
C ARG A 245 -2.57 21.26 -1.33
N ARG A 246 -2.99 20.81 -2.52
CA ARG A 246 -4.33 20.27 -2.75
C ARG A 246 -4.48 18.79 -2.35
N CYS A 247 -3.38 18.11 -2.07
CA CYS A 247 -3.39 16.77 -1.49
C CYS A 247 -3.71 16.77 0.02
N ALA A 248 -3.92 17.94 0.64
CA ALA A 248 -4.32 18.03 2.04
C ALA A 248 -5.73 17.47 2.25
N ILE A 249 -5.85 16.46 3.10
CA ILE A 249 -7.14 15.84 3.45
C ILE A 249 -7.54 16.26 4.86
N ARG A 250 -8.81 16.68 5.01
CA ARG A 250 -9.37 17.05 6.30
C ARG A 250 -9.79 15.79 7.07
N LEU A 251 -9.10 15.50 8.17
CA LEU A 251 -9.37 14.36 9.05
C LEU A 251 -10.49 14.68 10.08
N LYS A 252 -11.60 15.31 9.69
CA LYS A 252 -12.74 15.51 10.59
C LYS A 252 -13.48 14.20 10.77
N THR A 253 -13.61 13.76 12.03
CA THR A 253 -14.55 12.71 12.43
C THR A 253 -15.86 13.34 12.85
N ALA A 254 -17.00 12.68 12.63
CA ALA A 254 -18.27 13.08 13.23
C ALA A 254 -18.11 13.08 14.76
N PRO A 255 -18.65 14.07 15.51
CA PRO A 255 -18.54 14.08 16.95
C PRO A 255 -19.21 12.82 17.52
N VAL A 256 -18.44 12.02 18.27
CA VAL A 256 -19.01 10.93 19.08
C VAL A 256 -19.94 11.59 20.11
N ARG A 257 -21.19 11.19 20.15
CA ARG A 257 -22.28 11.82 20.93
C ARG A 257 -22.06 11.98 22.41
N ASN A 258 -20.92 11.52 22.98
CA ASN A 258 -20.59 11.56 24.40
C ASN A 258 -19.15 12.05 24.71
N ARG A 259 -18.63 13.03 23.97
CA ARG A 259 -17.37 13.66 24.36
C ARG A 259 -17.65 14.96 25.12
N PRO A 260 -17.09 15.18 26.31
CA PRO A 260 -17.11 16.50 26.93
C PRO A 260 -16.44 17.50 26.01
N LYS A 261 -17.04 18.69 25.88
CA LYS A 261 -16.56 19.78 25.02
C LYS A 261 -15.18 20.27 25.49
N ASN A 262 -14.11 19.61 25.08
CA ASN A 262 -12.76 20.15 25.23
C ASN A 262 -12.14 20.38 23.86
N LYS A 263 -11.80 21.63 23.68
CA LYS A 263 -11.20 22.39 22.59
C LYS A 263 -10.48 21.63 21.49
N LYS A 264 -10.88 21.97 20.25
CA LYS A 264 -10.09 22.15 19.02
C LYS A 264 -8.92 21.19 18.78
N SER A 265 -9.18 20.18 17.94
CA SER A 265 -8.17 19.64 17.06
C SER A 265 -8.74 19.53 15.63
N ASP A 266 -8.92 20.67 14.99
CA ASP A 266 -9.08 20.73 13.55
C ASP A 266 -7.70 20.53 12.93
N GLY A 267 -7.27 19.27 12.79
CA GLY A 267 -6.02 18.94 12.12
C GLY A 267 -6.15 19.17 10.62
N PHE A 268 -5.75 20.35 10.16
CA PHE A 268 -5.40 20.57 8.77
C PHE A 268 -3.93 20.16 8.62
N PHE A 269 -3.64 19.14 7.84
CA PHE A 269 -2.30 18.93 7.34
C PHE A 269 -2.15 19.73 6.05
N VAL A 270 -1.62 20.93 6.18
CA VAL A 270 -1.20 21.78 5.08
C VAL A 270 0.31 21.73 5.03
N TRP A 271 0.87 21.55 3.84
CA TRP A 271 2.28 21.83 3.61
C TRP A 271 2.49 23.35 3.83
N SER A 272 3.09 23.70 4.94
CA SER A 272 3.57 25.07 5.22
C SER A 272 4.97 25.23 4.71
#